data_f9ee605d7be06311f3d698a92edb05ae
#
_entry.id   f9ee605d7be06311f3d698a92edb05ae
#
_cell.length_a   1.000
_cell.length_b   1.000
_cell.length_c   1.000
_cell.angle_alpha   90.00
_cell.angle_beta   90.00
_cell.angle_gamma   90.00
#
_symmetry.space_group_name_H-M   'P 1'
#
loop_
_entity.id
_entity.type
_entity.pdbx_description
1 polymer ?
#
loop_
_entity_poly.entity_id
_entity_poly.type
_entity_poly.pdbx_seq_one_letter_code
_entity_poly.pdbx_strand_id
1 'polypeptide(L)'
;MMAKSSFFSLMATLATAAALSFSCSTTRVLEEGQYRLASNKVEVIGNSKFNTKKVESYIKQKPNSYIIFGWNPFLNLYNWSGRNPDKAINRFIRSIGTAPVVYQPSQVEASIENINRHLEYLGYYGSDVRSDIEVKGRKVNVTYSITLGKRFRIGDITYSVPDGEFKEDFLADTSATTVRSGDYLSEDTLEKETERCASAMRRKGYFGFTKNYFSFEADTLNSPDTAGLLMMVKEYTRNQTPEYARPHRKYTLGEVSISYDKDLRFNDKVLRNMCTLHPGDQYDENEVNTTYSRLSALRMFSGVNVSLNPRDSGIVDCDINLTRSRMQGFKVNLEGSTNSTGLIGISPQLNYYHKNIFHGAQWLNLGFLGNFQFKYDDRSVKSNEFGVSAGLSFPEFLGLPNSIFKGPSVPRTEINASYNYQNRPEYTRNMI
;
A
#
# COMPACT_ATOMS: atom_id res chain seq x y z
N MET A 1 51.64 -24.33 -3.23
CA MET A 1 50.64 -23.65 -4.05
C MET A 1 49.64 -24.61 -4.74
N MET A 2 49.89 -25.92 -4.80
CA MET A 2 49.04 -26.94 -5.48
C MET A 2 47.82 -27.47 -4.66
N ALA A 3 47.83 -27.39 -3.34
CA ALA A 3 46.76 -27.96 -2.52
C ALA A 3 45.45 -27.14 -2.48
N LYS A 4 45.50 -25.82 -2.73
CA LYS A 4 44.29 -24.95 -2.76
C LYS A 4 43.44 -25.10 -4.04
N SER A 5 44.10 -25.43 -5.17
CA SER A 5 43.40 -25.63 -6.46
C SER A 5 42.54 -26.92 -6.45
N SER A 6 43.06 -27.98 -5.82
CA SER A 6 42.37 -29.27 -5.69
C SER A 6 41.14 -29.20 -4.82
N PHE A 7 41.15 -28.40 -3.74
CA PHE A 7 40.01 -28.25 -2.85
C PHE A 7 38.85 -27.44 -3.51
N PHE A 8 39.20 -26.40 -4.28
CA PHE A 8 38.20 -25.64 -5.05
C PHE A 8 37.58 -26.46 -6.19
N SER A 9 38.38 -27.28 -6.86
CA SER A 9 37.89 -28.20 -7.88
C SER A 9 36.99 -29.29 -7.29
N LEU A 10 37.31 -29.83 -6.11
CA LEU A 10 36.49 -30.81 -5.42
C LEU A 10 35.18 -30.20 -4.92
N MET A 11 35.20 -28.97 -4.41
CA MET A 11 33.98 -28.24 -4.02
C MET A 11 33.09 -27.88 -5.22
N ALA A 12 33.70 -27.50 -6.35
CA ALA A 12 32.96 -27.22 -7.58
C ALA A 12 32.35 -28.49 -8.18
N THR A 13 33.07 -29.64 -8.16
CA THR A 13 32.52 -30.93 -8.62
C THR A 13 31.48 -31.51 -7.67
N LEU A 14 31.59 -31.31 -6.34
CA LEU A 14 30.53 -31.65 -5.39
C LEU A 14 29.29 -30.76 -5.57
N ALA A 15 29.46 -29.46 -5.82
CA ALA A 15 28.36 -28.53 -6.07
C ALA A 15 27.64 -28.83 -7.39
N THR A 16 28.40 -29.21 -8.46
CA THR A 16 27.78 -29.63 -9.74
C THR A 16 27.12 -31.01 -9.65
N ALA A 17 27.71 -31.97 -8.93
CA ALA A 17 27.10 -33.27 -8.67
C ALA A 17 25.86 -33.16 -7.79
N ALA A 18 25.87 -32.28 -6.79
CA ALA A 18 24.66 -31.93 -5.99
C ALA A 18 23.59 -31.25 -6.86
N ALA A 19 23.95 -30.34 -7.76
CA ALA A 19 23.00 -29.69 -8.67
C ALA A 19 22.37 -30.66 -9.68
N LEU A 20 23.09 -31.68 -10.13
CA LEU A 20 22.59 -32.70 -11.08
C LEU A 20 21.72 -33.77 -10.39
N SER A 21 21.89 -34.02 -9.10
CA SER A 21 21.08 -34.98 -8.35
C SER A 21 19.77 -34.39 -7.81
N PHE A 22 19.53 -33.08 -7.91
CA PHE A 22 18.29 -32.40 -7.49
C PHE A 22 17.20 -32.37 -8.59
N SER A 23 17.10 -33.39 -9.44
CA SER A 23 15.85 -33.65 -10.19
C SER A 23 14.76 -34.19 -9.25
N CYS A 24 14.57 -33.55 -8.11
CA CYS A 24 13.51 -33.90 -7.17
C CYS A 24 12.16 -33.53 -7.79
N SER A 25 11.34 -34.55 -8.02
CA SER A 25 9.96 -34.37 -8.43
C SER A 25 9.21 -33.45 -7.46
N THR A 26 8.86 -32.25 -7.90
CA THR A 26 8.06 -31.27 -7.13
C THR A 26 6.61 -31.70 -6.89
N THR A 27 6.31 -32.96 -7.16
CA THR A 27 4.97 -33.57 -7.07
C THR A 27 4.95 -34.83 -6.20
N ARG A 28 6.06 -35.12 -5.46
CA ARG A 28 6.21 -36.35 -4.68
C ARG A 28 5.22 -36.49 -3.55
N VAL A 29 4.86 -35.36 -2.90
CA VAL A 29 3.98 -35.34 -1.73
C VAL A 29 2.50 -35.28 -2.09
N LEU A 30 2.15 -35.13 -3.37
CA LEU A 30 0.76 -35.11 -3.80
C LEU A 30 0.11 -36.49 -3.64
N GLU A 31 -1.17 -36.49 -3.30
CA GLU A 31 -2.00 -37.69 -3.24
C GLU A 31 -2.29 -38.25 -4.64
N GLU A 32 -2.77 -39.47 -4.72
CA GLU A 32 -3.22 -40.04 -6.00
C GLU A 32 -4.37 -39.22 -6.57
N GLY A 33 -4.33 -38.96 -7.87
CA GLY A 33 -5.30 -38.10 -8.56
C GLY A 33 -5.06 -36.62 -8.46
N GLN A 34 -4.13 -36.14 -7.60
CA GLN A 34 -3.78 -34.75 -7.50
C GLN A 34 -2.69 -34.36 -8.51
N TYR A 35 -2.83 -33.17 -9.06
CA TYR A 35 -1.87 -32.54 -9.96
C TYR A 35 -1.37 -31.22 -9.36
N ARG A 36 -0.12 -30.89 -9.61
CA ARG A 36 0.44 -29.59 -9.22
C ARG A 36 0.17 -28.57 -10.32
N LEU A 37 -0.35 -27.40 -9.96
CA LEU A 37 -0.37 -26.25 -10.86
C LEU A 37 1.07 -25.74 -11.07
N ALA A 38 1.58 -25.87 -12.29
CA ALA A 38 2.95 -25.54 -12.63
C ALA A 38 3.08 -24.12 -13.19
N SER A 39 2.16 -23.70 -14.05
CA SER A 39 2.15 -22.35 -14.63
C SER A 39 0.75 -21.91 -15.01
N ASN A 40 0.54 -20.58 -14.99
CA ASN A 40 -0.54 -19.91 -15.69
C ASN A 40 0.05 -19.04 -16.79
N LYS A 41 -0.58 -19.02 -17.94
CA LYS A 41 -0.26 -18.14 -19.07
C LYS A 41 -1.51 -17.43 -19.51
N VAL A 42 -1.38 -16.15 -19.87
CA VAL A 42 -2.47 -15.38 -20.49
C VAL A 42 -2.05 -14.97 -21.87
N GLU A 43 -2.88 -15.29 -22.84
CA GLU A 43 -2.70 -14.96 -24.25
C GLU A 43 -3.91 -14.18 -24.77
N VAL A 44 -3.67 -13.15 -25.58
CA VAL A 44 -4.74 -12.37 -26.20
C VAL A 44 -4.72 -12.61 -27.69
N ILE A 45 -5.83 -13.13 -28.20
CA ILE A 45 -5.97 -13.46 -29.61
C ILE A 45 -6.21 -12.19 -30.42
N GLY A 46 -5.38 -11.98 -31.44
CA GLY A 46 -5.57 -10.87 -32.41
C GLY A 46 -5.15 -9.48 -31.92
N ASN A 47 -4.71 -9.32 -30.67
CA ASN A 47 -4.27 -8.01 -30.15
C ASN A 47 -3.02 -8.11 -29.27
N SER A 48 -1.86 -7.93 -29.89
CA SER A 48 -0.56 -7.97 -29.21
C SER A 48 -0.28 -6.75 -28.31
N LYS A 49 -1.08 -5.67 -28.41
CA LYS A 49 -0.89 -4.44 -27.63
C LYS A 49 -1.60 -4.45 -26.28
N PHE A 50 -2.49 -5.41 -26.05
CA PHE A 50 -3.17 -5.51 -24.76
C PHE A 50 -2.20 -5.95 -23.66
N ASN A 51 -2.19 -5.23 -22.55
CA ASN A 51 -1.35 -5.56 -21.41
C ASN A 51 -2.00 -6.66 -20.55
N THR A 52 -1.54 -7.90 -20.69
CA THR A 52 -2.05 -9.08 -19.96
C THR A 52 -1.94 -8.96 -18.45
N LYS A 53 -0.99 -8.16 -17.92
CA LYS A 53 -0.85 -7.90 -16.47
C LYS A 53 -2.10 -7.32 -15.84
N LYS A 54 -2.94 -6.64 -16.63
CA LYS A 54 -4.22 -6.11 -16.13
C LYS A 54 -5.19 -7.20 -15.69
N VAL A 55 -5.11 -8.38 -16.28
CA VAL A 55 -6.02 -9.52 -16.00
C VAL A 55 -5.38 -10.65 -15.21
N GLU A 56 -4.06 -10.76 -15.19
CA GLU A 56 -3.33 -11.80 -14.45
C GLU A 56 -3.62 -11.78 -12.92
N SER A 57 -3.96 -10.60 -12.37
CA SER A 57 -4.31 -10.45 -10.95
C SER A 57 -5.64 -11.12 -10.60
N TYR A 58 -6.52 -11.31 -11.58
CA TYR A 58 -7.86 -11.90 -11.43
C TYR A 58 -7.87 -13.42 -11.53
N ILE A 59 -6.73 -14.04 -11.85
CA ILE A 59 -6.53 -15.47 -11.76
C ILE A 59 -6.54 -15.88 -10.28
N LYS A 60 -7.53 -16.72 -9.91
CA LYS A 60 -7.76 -17.15 -8.52
C LYS A 60 -6.64 -18.03 -7.99
N GLN A 61 -6.19 -18.99 -8.75
CA GLN A 61 -5.17 -19.93 -8.33
C GLN A 61 -3.85 -19.61 -9.04
N LYS A 62 -2.84 -19.22 -8.25
CA LYS A 62 -1.50 -18.91 -8.77
C LYS A 62 -0.53 -20.05 -8.46
N PRO A 63 0.35 -20.43 -9.39
CA PRO A 63 1.37 -21.45 -9.15
C PRO A 63 2.37 -20.96 -8.09
N ASN A 64 3.16 -21.89 -7.55
CA ASN A 64 4.27 -21.54 -6.67
C ASN A 64 5.24 -20.60 -7.40
N SER A 65 5.62 -19.51 -6.74
CA SER A 65 6.59 -18.54 -7.27
C SER A 65 8.00 -19.14 -7.38
N TYR A 66 8.74 -18.72 -8.38
CA TYR A 66 10.18 -19.03 -8.52
C TYR A 66 11.02 -17.91 -7.91
N ILE A 67 12.14 -18.28 -7.28
CA ILE A 67 13.01 -17.31 -6.60
C ILE A 67 14.19 -16.95 -7.48
N ILE A 68 14.89 -17.94 -8.04
CA ILE A 68 16.11 -17.76 -8.85
C ILE A 68 16.01 -18.65 -10.09
N PHE A 69 16.09 -18.08 -11.28
CA PHE A 69 16.18 -18.77 -12.57
C PHE A 69 15.21 -19.96 -12.75
N GLY A 70 13.97 -19.81 -12.34
CA GLY A 70 12.97 -20.89 -12.45
C GLY A 70 13.06 -21.96 -11.36
N TRP A 71 13.90 -21.78 -10.34
CA TRP A 71 14.06 -22.69 -9.21
C TRP A 71 13.35 -22.18 -7.96
N ASN A 72 12.64 -23.07 -7.26
CA ASN A 72 12.03 -22.80 -5.97
C ASN A 72 12.59 -23.81 -4.93
N PRO A 73 13.59 -23.40 -4.14
CA PRO A 73 14.22 -24.27 -3.15
C PRO A 73 13.24 -24.70 -2.06
N PHE A 74 12.32 -23.85 -1.65
CA PHE A 74 11.34 -24.16 -0.59
C PHE A 74 10.29 -25.17 -1.04
N LEU A 75 9.88 -25.13 -2.32
CA LEU A 75 9.02 -26.15 -2.90
C LEU A 75 9.72 -27.52 -2.97
N ASN A 76 10.99 -27.53 -3.39
CA ASN A 76 11.80 -28.76 -3.42
C ASN A 76 12.01 -29.31 -2.00
N LEU A 77 12.32 -28.45 -1.03
CA LEU A 77 12.46 -28.83 0.37
C LEU A 77 11.18 -29.47 0.91
N TYR A 78 10.00 -28.89 0.65
CA TYR A 78 8.73 -29.45 1.03
C TYR A 78 8.52 -30.84 0.45
N ASN A 79 8.80 -31.03 -0.83
CA ASN A 79 8.66 -32.32 -1.50
C ASN A 79 9.68 -33.38 -1.02
N TRP A 80 10.77 -32.93 -0.39
CA TRP A 80 11.76 -33.84 0.22
C TRP A 80 11.27 -34.47 1.53
N SER A 81 10.32 -33.83 2.22
CA SER A 81 9.76 -34.32 3.49
C SER A 81 9.10 -35.71 3.41
N GLY A 82 8.85 -36.24 2.20
CA GLY A 82 8.14 -37.52 2.03
C GLY A 82 6.64 -37.42 2.29
N ARG A 83 5.90 -38.55 2.07
CA ARG A 83 4.43 -38.58 2.11
C ARG A 83 3.84 -38.57 3.52
N ASN A 84 4.51 -39.17 4.50
CA ASN A 84 3.96 -39.27 5.85
C ASN A 84 4.15 -37.95 6.66
N PRO A 85 3.04 -37.22 6.96
CA PRO A 85 3.11 -35.95 7.67
C PRO A 85 3.41 -36.09 9.18
N ASP A 86 3.18 -37.28 9.76
CA ASP A 86 3.21 -37.45 11.24
C ASP A 86 4.62 -37.54 11.80
N LYS A 87 5.63 -37.85 10.96
CA LYS A 87 7.02 -37.89 11.42
C LYS A 87 7.51 -36.48 11.78
N ALA A 88 8.10 -36.32 12.97
CA ALA A 88 8.57 -35.03 13.48
C ALA A 88 9.51 -34.29 12.49
N ILE A 89 10.41 -35.04 11.83
CA ILE A 89 11.34 -34.50 10.83
C ILE A 89 10.59 -33.99 9.59
N ASN A 90 9.54 -34.68 9.13
CA ASN A 90 8.76 -34.25 7.99
C ASN A 90 7.95 -32.99 8.32
N ARG A 91 7.40 -32.89 9.54
CA ARG A 91 6.73 -31.65 10.01
C ARG A 91 7.67 -30.46 10.02
N PHE A 92 8.90 -30.67 10.54
CA PHE A 92 9.91 -29.61 10.55
C PHE A 92 10.30 -29.16 9.14
N ILE A 93 10.55 -30.09 8.21
CA ILE A 93 10.87 -29.77 6.81
C ILE A 93 9.70 -29.04 6.13
N ARG A 94 8.46 -29.47 6.38
CA ARG A 94 7.25 -28.83 5.84
C ARG A 94 6.99 -27.45 6.42
N SER A 95 7.39 -27.19 7.66
CA SER A 95 7.23 -25.86 8.27
C SER A 95 8.14 -24.78 7.64
N ILE A 96 9.27 -25.22 7.08
CA ILE A 96 10.22 -24.34 6.35
C ILE A 96 9.89 -24.29 4.85
N GLY A 97 9.42 -25.41 4.29
CA GLY A 97 9.12 -25.55 2.87
C GLY A 97 7.79 -24.93 2.47
N THR A 98 7.61 -24.74 1.16
CA THR A 98 6.35 -24.26 0.57
C THR A 98 5.60 -25.44 -0.05
N ALA A 99 4.33 -25.65 0.34
CA ALA A 99 3.49 -26.71 -0.21
C ALA A 99 3.25 -26.52 -1.73
N PRO A 100 3.20 -27.60 -2.52
CA PRO A 100 2.82 -27.50 -3.92
C PRO A 100 1.35 -27.06 -4.04
N VAL A 101 1.08 -26.15 -4.97
CA VAL A 101 -0.29 -25.72 -5.27
C VAL A 101 -0.99 -26.83 -6.03
N VAL A 102 -2.01 -27.43 -5.43
CA VAL A 102 -2.82 -28.49 -6.05
C VAL A 102 -3.79 -27.86 -7.04
N TYR A 103 -3.75 -28.29 -8.28
CA TYR A 103 -4.65 -27.83 -9.33
C TYR A 103 -6.11 -28.16 -8.99
N GLN A 104 -6.98 -27.15 -9.13
CA GLN A 104 -8.42 -27.25 -8.89
C GLN A 104 -9.19 -26.69 -10.09
N PRO A 105 -9.96 -27.53 -10.84
CA PRO A 105 -10.74 -27.08 -12.00
C PRO A 105 -11.70 -25.92 -11.70
N SER A 106 -12.39 -25.95 -10.55
CA SER A 106 -13.32 -24.89 -10.14
C SER A 106 -12.66 -23.53 -9.99
N GLN A 107 -11.35 -23.48 -9.66
CA GLN A 107 -10.60 -22.21 -9.57
C GLN A 107 -10.26 -21.66 -10.96
N VAL A 108 -10.15 -22.52 -11.97
CA VAL A 108 -9.97 -22.09 -13.36
C VAL A 108 -11.26 -21.47 -13.89
N GLU A 109 -12.41 -22.10 -13.65
CA GLU A 109 -13.72 -21.54 -14.01
C GLU A 109 -13.97 -20.20 -13.34
N ALA A 110 -13.72 -20.10 -12.03
CA ALA A 110 -13.81 -18.84 -11.30
C ALA A 110 -12.84 -17.77 -11.83
N SER A 111 -11.67 -18.17 -12.34
CA SER A 111 -10.71 -17.25 -12.97
C SER A 111 -11.25 -16.73 -14.30
N ILE A 112 -11.84 -17.57 -15.12
CA ILE A 112 -12.47 -17.19 -16.39
C ILE A 112 -13.56 -16.15 -16.14
N GLU A 113 -14.45 -16.41 -15.18
CA GLU A 113 -15.52 -15.49 -14.84
C GLU A 113 -14.99 -14.14 -14.33
N ASN A 114 -13.98 -14.16 -13.46
CA ASN A 114 -13.36 -12.92 -12.94
C ASN A 114 -12.65 -12.11 -14.04
N ILE A 115 -11.96 -12.80 -14.97
CA ILE A 115 -11.30 -12.14 -16.09
C ILE A 115 -12.33 -11.51 -17.01
N ASN A 116 -13.41 -12.22 -17.37
CA ASN A 116 -14.50 -11.68 -18.20
C ASN A 116 -15.13 -10.45 -17.55
N ARG A 117 -15.49 -10.52 -16.27
CA ARG A 117 -16.03 -9.40 -15.52
C ARG A 117 -15.09 -8.19 -15.52
N HIS A 118 -13.79 -8.45 -15.32
CA HIS A 118 -12.81 -7.36 -15.36
C HIS A 118 -12.61 -6.77 -16.76
N LEU A 119 -12.72 -7.55 -17.81
CA LEU A 119 -12.69 -7.05 -19.18
C LEU A 119 -13.89 -6.14 -19.47
N GLU A 120 -15.09 -6.51 -19.01
CA GLU A 120 -16.28 -5.65 -19.08
C GLU A 120 -16.08 -4.36 -18.30
N TYR A 121 -15.55 -4.43 -17.07
CA TYR A 121 -15.18 -3.26 -16.27
C TYR A 121 -14.21 -2.32 -17.01
N LEU A 122 -13.28 -2.87 -17.79
CA LEU A 122 -12.37 -2.12 -18.65
C LEU A 122 -12.99 -1.64 -19.97
N GLY A 123 -14.27 -1.97 -20.23
CA GLY A 123 -15.04 -1.56 -21.40
C GLY A 123 -14.87 -2.49 -22.62
N TYR A 124 -14.44 -3.74 -22.43
CA TYR A 124 -14.41 -4.76 -23.49
C TYR A 124 -15.65 -5.64 -23.37
N TYR A 125 -16.77 -5.20 -23.94
CA TYR A 125 -18.07 -5.85 -23.81
C TYR A 125 -18.18 -7.08 -24.72
N GLY A 126 -18.66 -8.20 -24.16
CA GLY A 126 -18.78 -9.46 -24.89
C GLY A 126 -17.43 -10.12 -25.18
N SER A 127 -16.44 -9.93 -24.31
CA SER A 127 -15.19 -10.69 -24.37
C SER A 127 -15.45 -12.17 -24.10
N ASP A 128 -14.62 -13.04 -24.70
CA ASP A 128 -14.64 -14.48 -24.47
C ASP A 128 -13.29 -14.96 -23.94
N VAL A 129 -13.31 -15.63 -22.79
CA VAL A 129 -12.13 -16.19 -22.14
C VAL A 129 -12.26 -17.69 -22.06
N ARG A 130 -11.29 -18.41 -22.62
CA ARG A 130 -11.23 -19.88 -22.61
C ARG A 130 -9.95 -20.32 -21.92
N SER A 131 -10.01 -21.50 -21.30
CA SER A 131 -8.81 -22.14 -20.75
C SER A 131 -8.42 -23.35 -21.58
N ASP A 132 -7.13 -23.49 -21.84
CA ASP A 132 -6.51 -24.72 -22.31
C ASP A 132 -5.64 -25.31 -21.20
N ILE A 133 -5.82 -26.63 -20.97
CA ILE A 133 -5.22 -27.34 -19.83
C ILE A 133 -4.28 -28.40 -20.36
N GLU A 134 -2.98 -28.18 -20.22
CA GLU A 134 -1.96 -29.14 -20.62
C GLU A 134 -1.45 -29.91 -19.41
N VAL A 135 -1.60 -31.24 -19.42
CA VAL A 135 -1.10 -32.12 -18.35
C VAL A 135 0.21 -32.77 -18.78
N LYS A 136 1.29 -32.50 -18.03
CA LYS A 136 2.62 -33.12 -18.21
C LYS A 136 3.00 -33.92 -16.96
N GLY A 137 2.78 -35.24 -16.99
CA GLY A 137 2.95 -36.09 -15.82
C GLY A 137 1.97 -35.71 -14.71
N ARG A 138 2.48 -35.23 -13.56
CA ARG A 138 1.66 -34.75 -12.45
C ARG A 138 1.67 -33.22 -12.35
N LYS A 139 1.96 -32.51 -13.42
CA LYS A 139 1.97 -31.04 -13.51
C LYS A 139 0.91 -30.58 -14.50
N VAL A 140 0.23 -29.51 -14.17
CA VAL A 140 -0.78 -28.86 -15.02
C VAL A 140 -0.28 -27.44 -15.35
N ASN A 141 -0.30 -27.14 -16.65
CA ASN A 141 -0.15 -25.77 -17.14
C ASN A 141 -1.53 -25.31 -17.65
N VAL A 142 -1.93 -24.10 -17.25
CA VAL A 142 -3.19 -23.51 -17.70
C VAL A 142 -2.88 -22.30 -18.57
N THR A 143 -3.42 -22.28 -19.78
CA THR A 143 -3.36 -21.13 -20.67
C THR A 143 -4.74 -20.51 -20.79
N TYR A 144 -4.88 -19.23 -20.42
CA TYR A 144 -6.10 -18.46 -20.61
C TYR A 144 -6.01 -17.69 -21.91
N SER A 145 -6.83 -18.07 -22.89
CA SER A 145 -6.93 -17.42 -24.20
C SER A 145 -8.08 -16.45 -24.21
N ILE A 146 -7.78 -15.18 -24.46
CA ILE A 146 -8.73 -14.06 -24.39
C ILE A 146 -9.02 -13.55 -25.80
N THR A 147 -10.28 -13.53 -26.19
CA THR A 147 -10.77 -12.79 -27.34
C THR A 147 -11.43 -11.52 -26.82
N LEU A 148 -10.84 -10.37 -27.10
CA LEU A 148 -11.36 -9.08 -26.62
C LEU A 148 -12.66 -8.73 -27.34
N GLY A 149 -13.64 -8.32 -26.54
CA GLY A 149 -14.92 -7.85 -27.04
C GLY A 149 -14.86 -6.42 -27.57
N LYS A 150 -16.02 -5.93 -27.96
CA LYS A 150 -16.19 -4.60 -28.55
C LYS A 150 -16.02 -3.51 -27.50
N ARG A 151 -15.45 -2.37 -27.89
CA ARG A 151 -15.42 -1.13 -27.10
C ARG A 151 -16.26 -0.06 -27.75
N PHE A 152 -17.02 0.64 -26.94
CA PHE A 152 -17.78 1.81 -27.34
C PHE A 152 -17.04 3.09 -26.97
N ARG A 153 -17.18 4.14 -27.76
CA ARG A 153 -16.75 5.49 -27.39
C ARG A 153 -17.93 6.23 -26.78
N ILE A 154 -17.65 7.08 -25.79
CA ILE A 154 -18.66 7.97 -25.22
C ILE A 154 -19.04 9.01 -26.27
N GLY A 155 -20.32 9.10 -26.55
CA GLY A 155 -20.92 10.14 -27.40
C GLY A 155 -21.29 11.38 -26.58
N ASP A 156 -22.57 11.77 -26.64
CA ASP A 156 -23.11 12.86 -25.83
C ASP A 156 -23.25 12.44 -24.37
N ILE A 157 -22.91 13.37 -23.47
CA ILE A 157 -23.05 13.17 -22.02
C ILE A 157 -24.18 14.06 -21.52
N THR A 158 -25.17 13.46 -20.88
CA THR A 158 -26.30 14.14 -20.27
C THR A 158 -26.35 13.87 -18.77
N TYR A 159 -26.91 14.81 -18.02
CA TYR A 159 -26.97 14.74 -16.55
C TYR A 159 -28.42 14.82 -16.07
N SER A 160 -28.83 13.90 -15.22
CA SER A 160 -30.09 13.93 -14.49
C SER A 160 -29.80 14.11 -13.01
N VAL A 161 -30.06 15.29 -12.48
CA VAL A 161 -29.72 15.66 -11.09
C VAL A 161 -31.01 16.24 -10.46
N PRO A 162 -31.34 15.84 -9.21
CA PRO A 162 -32.48 16.41 -8.48
C PRO A 162 -32.39 17.93 -8.38
N ASP A 163 -33.51 18.64 -8.52
CA ASP A 163 -33.56 20.08 -8.46
C ASP A 163 -33.17 20.62 -7.07
N GLY A 164 -32.55 21.80 -7.05
CA GLY A 164 -32.11 22.48 -5.84
C GLY A 164 -30.65 22.96 -5.91
N GLU A 165 -30.16 23.49 -4.78
CA GLU A 165 -28.80 24.03 -4.65
C GLU A 165 -27.72 23.01 -5.04
N PHE A 166 -27.96 21.72 -4.76
CA PHE A 166 -27.03 20.65 -5.15
C PHE A 166 -26.82 20.56 -6.66
N LYS A 167 -27.92 20.72 -7.44
CA LYS A 167 -27.85 20.68 -8.90
C LYS A 167 -26.98 21.79 -9.47
N GLU A 168 -27.09 22.99 -8.94
CA GLU A 168 -26.29 24.14 -9.38
C GLU A 168 -24.80 23.90 -9.08
N ASP A 169 -24.48 23.47 -7.88
CA ASP A 169 -23.10 23.15 -7.47
C ASP A 169 -22.51 21.98 -8.27
N PHE A 170 -23.31 20.95 -8.56
CA PHE A 170 -22.89 19.80 -9.34
C PHE A 170 -22.64 20.17 -10.80
N LEU A 171 -23.57 20.89 -11.44
CA LEU A 171 -23.43 21.31 -12.83
C LEU A 171 -22.25 22.26 -13.03
N ALA A 172 -21.96 23.13 -12.06
CA ALA A 172 -20.76 23.97 -12.09
C ALA A 172 -19.46 23.13 -12.05
N ASP A 173 -19.47 21.97 -11.40
CA ASP A 173 -18.32 21.07 -11.30
C ASP A 173 -18.12 20.22 -12.57
N THR A 174 -19.11 20.08 -13.45
CA THR A 174 -19.00 19.29 -14.69
C THR A 174 -17.91 19.79 -15.62
N SER A 175 -17.52 21.05 -15.53
CA SER A 175 -16.39 21.61 -16.28
C SER A 175 -15.04 20.93 -15.95
N ALA A 176 -14.93 20.34 -14.77
CA ALA A 176 -13.76 19.60 -14.29
C ALA A 176 -13.85 18.07 -14.55
N THR A 177 -14.87 17.63 -15.30
CA THR A 177 -15.06 16.19 -15.59
C THR A 177 -13.85 15.58 -16.30
N THR A 178 -13.51 14.36 -15.92
CA THR A 178 -12.48 13.56 -16.56
C THR A 178 -13.05 12.67 -17.67
N VAL A 179 -14.37 12.53 -17.74
CA VAL A 179 -15.09 11.77 -18.78
C VAL A 179 -15.41 12.68 -19.94
N ARG A 180 -14.91 12.36 -21.14
CA ARG A 180 -15.07 13.21 -22.34
C ARG A 180 -15.70 12.42 -23.47
N SER A 181 -16.44 13.13 -24.32
CA SER A 181 -16.88 12.58 -25.61
C SER A 181 -15.66 12.14 -26.43
N GLY A 182 -15.75 10.94 -27.01
CA GLY A 182 -14.67 10.29 -27.75
C GLY A 182 -13.78 9.35 -26.90
N ASP A 183 -13.81 9.43 -25.57
CA ASP A 183 -13.15 8.48 -24.70
C ASP A 183 -13.81 7.10 -24.78
N TYR A 184 -13.10 6.05 -24.38
CA TYR A 184 -13.70 4.74 -24.30
C TYR A 184 -14.59 4.61 -23.05
N LEU A 185 -15.83 4.15 -23.28
CA LEU A 185 -16.75 3.81 -22.21
C LEU A 185 -16.19 2.63 -21.39
N SER A 186 -16.00 2.79 -20.11
CA SER A 186 -15.61 1.75 -19.18
C SER A 186 -16.07 2.09 -17.77
N GLU A 187 -16.45 1.09 -17.00
CA GLU A 187 -16.83 1.28 -15.60
C GLU A 187 -15.70 1.88 -14.77
N ASP A 188 -14.44 1.50 -15.03
CA ASP A 188 -13.24 2.08 -14.41
C ASP A 188 -13.18 3.61 -14.56
N THR A 189 -13.49 4.13 -15.76
CA THR A 189 -13.50 5.58 -16.01
C THR A 189 -14.67 6.26 -15.29
N LEU A 190 -15.85 5.64 -15.35
CA LEU A 190 -17.05 6.16 -14.69
C LEU A 190 -16.91 6.15 -13.16
N GLU A 191 -16.35 5.09 -12.59
CA GLU A 191 -16.10 5.00 -11.14
C GLU A 191 -15.13 6.08 -10.65
N LYS A 192 -14.05 6.33 -11.38
CA LYS A 192 -13.11 7.42 -11.05
C LYS A 192 -13.78 8.79 -11.10
N GLU A 193 -14.65 9.02 -12.08
CA GLU A 193 -15.40 10.27 -12.17
C GLU A 193 -16.39 10.43 -11.03
N THR A 194 -17.10 9.37 -10.65
CA THR A 194 -18.04 9.46 -9.50
C THR A 194 -17.30 9.71 -8.19
N GLU A 195 -16.10 9.14 -8.00
CA GLU A 195 -15.27 9.42 -6.83
C GLU A 195 -14.77 10.87 -6.81
N ARG A 196 -14.35 11.39 -7.97
CA ARG A 196 -13.96 12.80 -8.14
C ARG A 196 -15.10 13.73 -7.82
N CYS A 197 -16.27 13.50 -8.44
CA CYS A 197 -17.49 14.29 -8.18
C CYS A 197 -17.92 14.22 -6.71
N ALA A 198 -17.93 13.02 -6.13
CA ALA A 198 -18.30 12.84 -4.73
C ALA A 198 -17.35 13.62 -3.80
N SER A 199 -16.06 13.57 -4.04
CA SER A 199 -15.07 14.35 -3.27
C SER A 199 -15.26 15.86 -3.47
N ALA A 200 -15.52 16.31 -4.72
CA ALA A 200 -15.79 17.71 -5.01
C ALA A 200 -17.04 18.23 -4.25
N MET A 201 -18.10 17.43 -4.22
CA MET A 201 -19.32 17.78 -3.47
C MET A 201 -19.11 17.78 -1.96
N ARG A 202 -18.37 16.81 -1.40
CA ARG A 202 -18.01 16.82 0.03
C ARG A 202 -17.16 18.03 0.43
N ARG A 203 -16.32 18.54 -0.46
CA ARG A 203 -15.60 19.81 -0.25
C ARG A 203 -16.48 21.04 -0.30
N LYS A 204 -17.64 20.95 -0.96
CA LYS A 204 -18.64 22.02 -1.02
C LYS A 204 -19.70 21.92 0.10
N GLY A 205 -19.52 21.07 1.09
CA GLY A 205 -20.40 20.98 2.25
C GLY A 205 -21.37 19.80 2.26
N TYR A 206 -21.46 19.01 1.19
CA TYR A 206 -22.43 17.91 1.11
C TYR A 206 -21.90 16.67 1.87
N PHE A 207 -21.99 16.74 3.19
CA PHE A 207 -21.56 15.65 4.08
C PHE A 207 -22.29 14.34 3.76
N GLY A 208 -21.56 13.24 3.71
CA GLY A 208 -22.10 11.91 3.44
C GLY A 208 -22.44 11.64 1.97
N PHE A 209 -22.18 12.58 1.05
CA PHE A 209 -22.33 12.32 -0.37
C PHE A 209 -21.24 11.37 -0.87
N THR A 210 -21.64 10.28 -1.54
CA THR A 210 -20.75 9.22 -1.97
C THR A 210 -21.01 8.81 -3.43
N LYS A 211 -20.07 8.08 -4.02
CA LYS A 211 -20.23 7.51 -5.37
C LYS A 211 -21.48 6.64 -5.54
N ASN A 212 -22.03 6.09 -4.47
CA ASN A 212 -23.21 5.20 -4.52
C ASN A 212 -24.52 5.95 -4.90
N TYR A 213 -24.51 7.27 -4.88
CA TYR A 213 -25.62 8.06 -5.39
C TYR A 213 -25.64 8.18 -6.90
N PHE A 214 -24.58 7.76 -7.59
CA PHE A 214 -24.55 7.78 -9.05
C PHE A 214 -25.09 6.49 -9.63
N SER A 215 -25.76 6.63 -10.78
CA SER A 215 -26.08 5.54 -11.70
C SER A 215 -25.89 6.02 -13.14
N PHE A 216 -25.63 5.09 -14.03
CA PHE A 216 -25.35 5.40 -15.44
C PHE A 216 -26.26 4.58 -16.33
N GLU A 217 -26.70 5.19 -17.42
CA GLU A 217 -27.31 4.51 -18.54
C GLU A 217 -26.50 4.82 -19.81
N ALA A 218 -26.19 3.77 -20.56
CA ALA A 218 -25.45 3.90 -21.81
C ALA A 218 -26.33 3.42 -22.98
N ASP A 219 -26.71 4.32 -23.85
CA ASP A 219 -27.45 4.00 -25.07
C ASP A 219 -26.48 3.64 -26.21
N THR A 220 -26.46 2.37 -26.57
CA THR A 220 -25.64 1.80 -27.63
C THR A 220 -26.43 1.48 -28.89
N LEU A 221 -27.76 1.78 -28.93
CA LEU A 221 -28.65 1.38 -30.00
C LEU A 221 -28.56 2.33 -31.21
N ASN A 222 -28.29 3.59 -30.96
CA ASN A 222 -28.32 4.64 -31.98
C ASN A 222 -27.03 4.73 -32.84
N SER A 223 -25.95 4.08 -32.41
CA SER A 223 -24.67 4.09 -33.13
C SER A 223 -23.89 2.79 -32.89
N PRO A 224 -23.27 2.23 -33.92
CA PRO A 224 -22.51 0.98 -33.76
C PRO A 224 -21.26 1.13 -32.88
N ASP A 225 -20.63 2.33 -32.80
CA ASP A 225 -19.32 2.52 -32.17
C ASP A 225 -19.33 3.53 -31.03
N THR A 226 -20.45 4.25 -30.83
CA THR A 226 -20.61 5.26 -29.78
C THR A 226 -21.80 4.94 -28.90
N ALA A 227 -21.71 5.32 -27.63
CA ALA A 227 -22.78 5.23 -26.65
C ALA A 227 -23.11 6.62 -26.10
N GLY A 228 -24.38 7.01 -26.14
CA GLY A 228 -24.88 8.15 -25.38
C GLY A 228 -24.83 7.80 -23.89
N LEU A 229 -24.29 8.69 -23.07
CA LEU A 229 -24.12 8.47 -21.64
C LEU A 229 -25.06 9.39 -20.85
N LEU A 230 -25.95 8.81 -20.06
CA LEU A 230 -26.74 9.51 -19.04
C LEU A 230 -26.16 9.22 -17.66
N MET A 231 -25.67 10.28 -17.01
CA MET A 231 -25.26 10.23 -15.60
C MET A 231 -26.41 10.72 -14.72
N MET A 232 -26.88 9.86 -13.85
CA MET A 232 -27.97 10.17 -12.93
C MET A 232 -27.45 10.25 -11.50
N VAL A 233 -27.89 11.27 -10.76
CA VAL A 233 -27.65 11.41 -9.31
C VAL A 233 -28.97 11.17 -8.58
N LYS A 234 -28.91 10.22 -7.63
CA LYS A 234 -30.07 9.89 -6.78
C LYS A 234 -30.18 10.86 -5.62
N GLU A 235 -31.40 11.09 -5.13
CA GLU A 235 -31.63 11.81 -3.89
C GLU A 235 -31.06 11.08 -2.67
N TYR A 236 -30.84 11.83 -1.60
CA TYR A 236 -30.48 11.23 -0.31
C TYR A 236 -31.62 10.37 0.21
N THR A 237 -31.32 9.13 0.55
CA THR A 237 -32.27 8.20 1.16
C THR A 237 -31.70 7.66 2.47
N ARG A 238 -32.46 7.75 3.56
CA ARG A 238 -32.09 7.11 4.82
C ARG A 238 -32.40 5.62 4.72
N ASN A 239 -31.40 4.76 4.98
CA ASN A 239 -31.52 3.30 4.92
C ASN A 239 -32.04 2.75 3.58
N GLN A 240 -31.77 3.44 2.46
CA GLN A 240 -32.26 3.06 1.13
C GLN A 240 -33.79 2.95 1.01
N THR A 241 -34.54 3.61 1.88
CA THR A 241 -36.01 3.61 1.85
C THR A 241 -36.49 4.80 1.03
N PRO A 242 -37.15 4.62 -0.12
CA PRO A 242 -37.62 5.71 -1.00
C PRO A 242 -38.50 6.73 -0.34
N GLU A 243 -39.30 6.35 0.67
CA GLU A 243 -40.18 7.21 1.42
C GLU A 243 -39.47 8.36 2.16
N TYR A 244 -38.16 8.24 2.38
CA TYR A 244 -37.32 9.26 3.03
C TYR A 244 -36.42 9.99 2.05
N ALA A 245 -36.73 9.96 0.74
CA ALA A 245 -35.99 10.69 -0.25
C ALA A 245 -36.04 12.20 0.02
N ARG A 246 -34.91 12.85 0.05
CA ARG A 246 -34.77 14.30 0.22
C ARG A 246 -33.61 14.83 -0.59
N PRO A 247 -33.61 16.13 -0.98
CA PRO A 247 -32.45 16.73 -1.63
C PRO A 247 -31.19 16.66 -0.76
N HIS A 248 -30.04 16.54 -1.41
CA HIS A 248 -28.75 16.70 -0.74
C HIS A 248 -28.64 18.12 -0.20
N ARG A 249 -28.14 18.28 1.01
CA ARG A 249 -27.94 19.56 1.66
C ARG A 249 -26.54 19.79 2.14
N LYS A 250 -26.14 21.04 2.27
CA LYS A 250 -24.89 21.43 2.91
C LYS A 250 -25.00 21.29 4.42
N TYR A 251 -23.86 21.00 5.04
CA TYR A 251 -23.70 20.90 6.48
C TYR A 251 -22.73 21.95 6.97
N THR A 252 -22.94 22.40 8.20
CA THR A 252 -22.00 23.23 8.96
C THR A 252 -21.42 22.44 10.11
N LEU A 253 -20.18 22.79 10.51
CA LEU A 253 -19.55 22.18 11.67
C LEU A 253 -20.25 22.67 12.95
N GLY A 254 -20.64 21.72 13.78
CA GLY A 254 -21.16 21.97 15.11
C GLY A 254 -20.03 22.07 16.14
N GLU A 255 -20.13 21.27 17.21
CA GLU A 255 -19.08 21.18 18.19
C GLU A 255 -17.85 20.45 17.63
N VAL A 256 -16.65 21.02 17.88
CA VAL A 256 -15.37 20.38 17.55
C VAL A 256 -14.65 20.08 18.84
N SER A 257 -14.59 18.80 19.21
CA SER A 257 -13.94 18.33 20.43
C SER A 257 -12.62 17.62 20.12
N ILE A 258 -11.58 17.85 20.93
CA ILE A 258 -10.33 17.11 20.86
C ILE A 258 -10.08 16.47 22.21
N SER A 259 -10.02 15.14 22.24
CA SER A 259 -9.80 14.37 23.45
C SER A 259 -8.53 13.53 23.34
N TYR A 260 -7.79 13.43 24.44
CA TYR A 260 -6.59 12.61 24.58
C TYR A 260 -6.44 12.15 26.03
N ASP A 261 -5.48 11.26 26.28
CA ASP A 261 -5.18 10.71 27.60
C ASP A 261 -4.89 11.82 28.63
N LYS A 262 -5.68 11.88 29.70
CA LYS A 262 -5.61 12.91 30.77
C LYS A 262 -4.25 12.96 31.48
N ASP A 263 -3.52 11.85 31.51
CA ASP A 263 -2.20 11.77 32.15
C ASP A 263 -1.09 12.36 31.26
N LEU A 264 -1.42 12.70 30.01
CA LEU A 264 -0.47 13.32 29.10
C LEU A 264 -0.39 14.83 29.36
N ARG A 265 0.74 15.28 29.88
CA ARG A 265 1.03 16.72 29.94
C ARG A 265 1.34 17.25 28.55
N PHE A 266 0.43 18.05 28.02
CA PHE A 266 0.54 18.59 26.67
C PHE A 266 0.01 20.02 26.60
N ASN A 267 0.57 20.84 25.70
CA ASN A 267 0.11 22.19 25.46
C ASN A 267 -1.01 22.20 24.42
N ASP A 268 -2.25 22.41 24.86
CA ASP A 268 -3.45 22.44 24.01
C ASP A 268 -3.36 23.44 22.85
N LYS A 269 -2.55 24.49 23.00
CA LYS A 269 -2.36 25.47 21.93
C LYS A 269 -1.77 24.83 20.67
N VAL A 270 -0.91 23.81 20.81
CA VAL A 270 -0.34 23.09 19.68
C VAL A 270 -1.44 22.30 18.94
N LEU A 271 -2.36 21.65 19.67
CA LEU A 271 -3.48 20.92 19.04
C LEU A 271 -4.41 21.88 18.31
N ARG A 272 -4.76 23.00 18.95
CA ARG A 272 -5.59 24.03 18.32
C ARG A 272 -4.95 24.61 17.05
N ASN A 273 -3.65 24.83 17.05
CA ASN A 273 -2.93 25.31 15.87
C ASN A 273 -2.87 24.28 14.74
N MET A 274 -2.98 22.98 15.04
CA MET A 274 -2.99 21.91 14.05
C MET A 274 -4.40 21.60 13.53
N CYS A 275 -5.44 21.94 14.29
CA CYS A 275 -6.84 21.79 13.90
C CYS A 275 -7.29 22.97 13.04
N THR A 276 -7.76 22.67 11.83
CA THR A 276 -8.30 23.69 10.89
C THR A 276 -9.83 23.77 10.93
N LEU A 277 -10.48 22.93 11.76
CA LEU A 277 -11.92 22.87 11.91
C LEU A 277 -12.39 23.84 12.99
N HIS A 278 -13.35 24.71 12.66
CA HIS A 278 -13.95 25.62 13.62
C HIS A 278 -15.48 25.46 13.63
N PRO A 279 -16.11 25.54 14.82
CA PRO A 279 -17.55 25.54 14.92
C PRO A 279 -18.17 26.69 14.11
N GLY A 280 -19.21 26.38 13.33
CA GLY A 280 -19.92 27.33 12.47
C GLY A 280 -19.38 27.41 11.02
N ASP A 281 -18.19 26.86 10.72
CA ASP A 281 -17.70 26.79 9.36
C ASP A 281 -18.53 25.80 8.54
N GLN A 282 -18.60 26.02 7.22
CA GLN A 282 -19.17 25.03 6.32
C GLN A 282 -18.28 23.77 6.34
N TYR A 283 -18.94 22.60 6.36
CA TYR A 283 -18.21 21.33 6.24
C TYR A 283 -17.38 21.29 4.94
N ASP A 284 -16.13 20.94 5.07
CA ASP A 284 -15.21 20.67 3.96
C ASP A 284 -14.37 19.43 4.28
N GLU A 285 -14.50 18.38 3.44
CA GLU A 285 -13.74 17.16 3.61
C GLU A 285 -12.20 17.39 3.58
N ASN A 286 -11.76 18.38 2.80
CA ASN A 286 -10.34 18.71 2.72
C ASN A 286 -9.81 19.27 4.04
N GLU A 287 -10.60 20.07 4.76
CA GLU A 287 -10.20 20.60 6.07
C GLU A 287 -10.18 19.50 7.14
N VAL A 288 -11.09 18.52 7.07
CA VAL A 288 -11.06 17.33 7.93
C VAL A 288 -9.80 16.52 7.69
N ASN A 289 -9.48 16.25 6.43
CA ASN A 289 -8.27 15.51 6.05
C ASN A 289 -6.98 16.28 6.39
N THR A 290 -7.01 17.61 6.28
CA THR A 290 -5.91 18.50 6.68
C THR A 290 -5.67 18.41 8.17
N THR A 291 -6.71 18.52 8.98
CA THR A 291 -6.63 18.37 10.45
C THR A 291 -6.09 16.99 10.83
N TYR A 292 -6.63 15.91 10.25
CA TYR A 292 -6.14 14.56 10.46
C TYR A 292 -4.64 14.43 10.13
N SER A 293 -4.22 14.96 8.98
CA SER A 293 -2.84 14.88 8.52
C SER A 293 -1.88 15.66 9.43
N ARG A 294 -2.27 16.85 9.85
CA ARG A 294 -1.48 17.71 10.76
C ARG A 294 -1.34 17.08 12.14
N LEU A 295 -2.40 16.56 12.73
CA LEU A 295 -2.36 15.88 14.03
C LEU A 295 -1.55 14.59 13.96
N SER A 296 -1.69 13.81 12.89
CA SER A 296 -0.88 12.60 12.65
C SER A 296 0.61 12.93 12.49
N ALA A 297 0.90 14.07 11.90
CA ALA A 297 2.28 14.55 11.71
C ALA A 297 3.01 14.88 13.02
N LEU A 298 2.33 15.07 14.13
CA LEU A 298 2.97 15.27 15.44
C LEU A 298 3.76 14.05 15.91
N ARG A 299 3.46 12.83 15.37
CA ARG A 299 4.15 11.56 15.66
C ARG A 299 4.18 11.13 17.13
N MET A 300 3.52 11.87 18.00
CA MET A 300 3.37 11.53 19.41
C MET A 300 2.10 10.71 19.67
N PHE A 301 1.18 10.68 18.73
CA PHE A 301 -0.02 9.86 18.77
C PHE A 301 0.17 8.60 17.90
N SER A 302 -0.25 7.46 18.40
CA SER A 302 -0.29 6.18 17.68
C SER A 302 -1.56 6.03 16.85
N GLY A 303 -2.60 6.77 17.18
CA GLY A 303 -3.86 6.82 16.47
C GLY A 303 -4.48 8.22 16.56
N VAL A 304 -5.00 8.68 15.44
CA VAL A 304 -5.84 9.87 15.31
C VAL A 304 -7.15 9.39 14.72
N ASN A 305 -8.24 9.49 15.47
CA ASN A 305 -9.57 9.12 15.01
C ASN A 305 -10.43 10.36 14.95
N VAL A 306 -10.95 10.69 13.76
CA VAL A 306 -11.86 11.80 13.54
C VAL A 306 -13.24 11.23 13.26
N SER A 307 -14.16 11.40 14.18
CA SER A 307 -15.55 10.95 14.08
C SER A 307 -16.44 12.13 13.77
N LEU A 308 -17.24 12.01 12.72
CA LEU A 308 -18.18 13.02 12.28
C LEU A 308 -19.61 12.53 12.54
N ASN A 309 -20.33 13.25 13.40
CA ASN A 309 -21.65 12.88 13.90
C ASN A 309 -22.72 13.86 13.38
N PRO A 310 -23.43 13.50 12.30
CA PRO A 310 -24.42 14.40 11.71
C PRO A 310 -25.69 14.49 12.59
N ARG A 311 -26.18 15.72 12.78
CA ARG A 311 -27.50 16.01 13.35
C ARG A 311 -28.53 16.26 12.23
N ASP A 312 -29.79 15.99 12.50
CA ASP A 312 -30.87 16.19 11.51
C ASP A 312 -31.04 17.67 11.07
N SER A 313 -30.48 18.60 11.82
CA SER A 313 -30.50 20.04 11.54
C SER A 313 -29.56 20.51 10.42
N GLY A 314 -28.76 19.64 9.82
CA GLY A 314 -27.71 20.03 8.85
C GLY A 314 -26.43 20.49 9.53
N ILE A 315 -26.23 20.08 10.77
CA ILE A 315 -25.00 20.28 11.55
C ILE A 315 -24.27 18.96 11.68
N VAL A 316 -22.95 18.98 11.64
CA VAL A 316 -22.09 17.82 11.91
C VAL A 316 -21.12 18.15 13.03
N ASP A 317 -21.18 17.39 14.12
CA ASP A 317 -20.22 17.49 15.19
C ASP A 317 -18.95 16.68 14.86
N CYS A 318 -17.81 17.16 15.30
CA CYS A 318 -16.53 16.54 15.04
C CYS A 318 -15.84 16.16 16.35
N ASP A 319 -15.67 14.86 16.59
CA ASP A 319 -14.96 14.34 17.76
C ASP A 319 -13.60 13.76 17.32
N ILE A 320 -12.53 14.39 17.77
CA ILE A 320 -11.16 13.99 17.48
C ILE A 320 -10.59 13.27 18.69
N ASN A 321 -10.35 11.98 18.58
CA ASN A 321 -9.79 11.15 19.65
C ASN A 321 -8.33 10.79 19.33
N LEU A 322 -7.41 11.19 20.20
CA LEU A 322 -5.99 11.01 20.04
C LEU A 322 -5.47 9.94 21.00
N THR A 323 -4.92 8.84 20.45
CA THR A 323 -4.32 7.77 21.25
C THR A 323 -2.84 7.99 21.41
N ARG A 324 -2.35 8.04 22.65
CA ARG A 324 -0.94 8.25 22.98
C ARG A 324 -0.05 7.13 22.47
N SER A 325 1.09 7.47 21.86
CA SER A 325 2.19 6.53 21.62
C SER A 325 3.14 6.45 22.82
N ARG A 326 4.11 5.56 22.78
CA ARG A 326 5.22 5.60 23.74
C ARG A 326 5.99 6.90 23.59
N MET A 327 6.09 7.68 24.67
CA MET A 327 6.72 9.00 24.65
C MET A 327 8.24 8.92 24.58
N GLN A 328 8.86 7.90 25.15
CA GLN A 328 10.30 7.71 25.16
C GLN A 328 10.67 6.25 24.94
N GLY A 329 11.87 6.02 24.47
CA GLY A 329 12.39 4.68 24.27
C GLY A 329 13.85 4.67 23.86
N PHE A 330 14.40 3.46 23.91
CA PHE A 330 15.76 3.18 23.46
C PHE A 330 15.71 2.23 22.27
N LYS A 331 16.61 2.43 21.32
CA LYS A 331 16.87 1.52 20.21
C LYS A 331 18.35 1.16 20.26
N VAL A 332 18.63 -0.13 20.44
CA VAL A 332 19.99 -0.67 20.43
C VAL A 332 20.15 -1.47 19.16
N ASN A 333 21.17 -1.13 18.38
CA ASN A 333 21.60 -1.90 17.20
C ASN A 333 23.02 -2.40 17.44
N LEU A 334 23.29 -3.62 16.99
CA LEU A 334 24.64 -4.17 16.94
C LEU A 334 24.87 -4.68 15.54
N GLU A 335 25.84 -4.09 14.84
CA GLU A 335 26.16 -4.43 13.46
C GLU A 335 27.58 -5.03 13.36
N GLY A 336 27.74 -6.09 12.58
CA GLY A 336 29.03 -6.56 12.15
C GLY A 336 29.52 -5.74 10.96
N SER A 337 30.75 -5.29 10.96
CA SER A 337 31.34 -4.50 9.89
C SER A 337 32.58 -5.18 9.31
N THR A 338 32.73 -5.08 7.99
CA THR A 338 33.95 -5.49 7.28
C THR A 338 34.21 -4.52 6.15
N ASN A 339 35.49 -4.30 5.81
CA ASN A 339 35.86 -3.43 4.72
C ASN A 339 36.88 -4.07 3.77
N SER A 340 37.14 -3.42 2.65
CA SER A 340 38.08 -3.90 1.61
C SER A 340 39.53 -3.94 2.08
N THR A 341 39.89 -3.29 3.18
CA THR A 341 41.24 -3.32 3.75
C THR A 341 41.45 -4.50 4.72
N GLY A 342 40.45 -5.38 4.87
CA GLY A 342 40.51 -6.57 5.72
C GLY A 342 40.23 -6.29 7.20
N LEU A 343 39.73 -5.13 7.54
CA LEU A 343 39.27 -4.83 8.89
C LEU A 343 37.90 -5.48 9.13
N ILE A 344 37.77 -6.17 10.27
CA ILE A 344 36.53 -6.81 10.74
C ILE A 344 36.24 -6.24 12.11
N GLY A 345 34.98 -5.98 12.42
CA GLY A 345 34.61 -5.41 13.69
C GLY A 345 33.12 -5.40 14.00
N ILE A 346 32.79 -4.71 15.06
CA ILE A 346 31.43 -4.51 15.54
C ILE A 346 31.12 -3.02 15.71
N SER A 347 29.89 -2.66 15.40
CA SER A 347 29.38 -1.28 15.55
C SER A 347 28.15 -1.26 16.44
N PRO A 348 28.31 -1.12 17.77
CA PRO A 348 27.21 -0.87 18.66
C PRO A 348 26.66 0.55 18.48
N GLN A 349 25.33 0.69 18.46
CA GLN A 349 24.63 1.95 18.40
C GLN A 349 23.53 1.97 19.46
N LEU A 350 23.43 3.08 20.17
CA LEU A 350 22.37 3.34 21.14
C LEU A 350 21.67 4.65 20.76
N ASN A 351 20.39 4.61 20.53
CA ASN A 351 19.59 5.78 20.27
C ASN A 351 18.50 5.90 21.35
N TYR A 352 18.40 7.06 21.97
CA TYR A 352 17.32 7.43 22.87
C TYR A 352 16.44 8.46 22.18
N TYR A 353 15.14 8.37 22.34
CA TYR A 353 14.21 9.38 21.89
C TYR A 353 13.18 9.75 22.97
N HIS A 354 12.77 11.04 22.94
CA HIS A 354 11.64 11.54 23.72
C HIS A 354 10.78 12.46 22.83
N LYS A 355 9.51 12.10 22.65
CA LYS A 355 8.61 12.72 21.66
C LYS A 355 7.91 14.00 22.13
N ASN A 356 8.05 14.38 23.39
CA ASN A 356 7.34 15.50 23.99
C ASN A 356 8.17 16.13 25.13
N ILE A 357 9.42 16.48 24.85
CA ILE A 357 10.37 16.90 25.89
C ILE A 357 9.96 18.19 26.59
N PHE A 358 9.34 19.13 25.87
CA PHE A 358 8.86 20.43 26.40
C PHE A 358 7.34 20.55 26.40
N HIS A 359 6.61 19.42 26.37
CA HIS A 359 5.14 19.35 26.39
C HIS A 359 4.44 19.98 25.17
N GLY A 360 5.13 20.17 24.05
CA GLY A 360 4.58 20.72 22.81
C GLY A 360 4.94 19.89 21.57
N ALA A 361 5.02 18.55 21.72
CA ALA A 361 5.42 17.61 20.67
C ALA A 361 6.84 17.85 20.11
N GLN A 362 7.71 18.51 20.88
CA GLN A 362 9.12 18.60 20.51
C GLN A 362 9.78 17.25 20.72
N TRP A 363 10.46 16.79 19.70
CA TRP A 363 11.11 15.48 19.68
C TRP A 363 12.62 15.63 19.88
N LEU A 364 13.10 15.03 20.97
CA LEU A 364 14.54 14.90 21.26
C LEU A 364 15.02 13.53 20.79
N ASN A 365 16.13 13.50 20.08
CA ASN A 365 16.89 12.29 19.74
C ASN A 365 18.32 12.43 20.26
N LEU A 366 18.83 11.42 20.94
CA LEU A 366 20.22 11.30 21.34
C LEU A 366 20.78 10.01 20.79
N GLY A 367 21.90 10.10 20.07
CA GLY A 367 22.55 8.94 19.46
C GLY A 367 23.99 8.78 19.96
N PHE A 368 24.36 7.53 20.21
CA PHE A 368 25.74 7.11 20.50
C PHE A 368 26.11 6.02 19.50
N LEU A 369 27.25 6.19 18.85
CA LEU A 369 27.84 5.27 17.91
C LEU A 369 29.22 4.84 18.40
N GLY A 370 29.48 3.56 18.46
CA GLY A 370 30.81 2.99 18.56
C GLY A 370 31.10 2.17 17.30
N ASN A 371 32.32 2.15 16.82
CA ASN A 371 32.76 1.23 15.79
C ASN A 371 34.17 0.77 16.13
N PHE A 372 34.33 -0.51 16.37
CA PHE A 372 35.59 -1.14 16.80
C PHE A 372 35.99 -2.19 15.79
N GLN A 373 37.05 -1.93 15.05
CA GLN A 373 37.56 -2.82 14.02
C GLN A 373 39.01 -3.18 14.26
N PHE A 374 39.40 -4.37 13.85
CA PHE A 374 40.78 -4.87 13.85
C PHE A 374 41.03 -5.67 12.59
N LYS A 375 42.30 -5.75 12.20
CA LYS A 375 42.71 -6.55 11.07
C LYS A 375 42.90 -8.02 11.51
N TYR A 376 42.35 -8.97 10.71
CA TYR A 376 42.30 -10.38 11.09
C TYR A 376 43.73 -11.00 11.18
N ASP A 377 44.60 -10.63 10.26
CA ASP A 377 46.00 -11.12 10.14
C ASP A 377 46.96 -10.34 11.03
N ASP A 378 46.65 -9.09 11.42
CA ASP A 378 47.46 -8.26 12.30
C ASP A 378 46.57 -7.46 13.26
N ARG A 379 46.37 -7.98 14.47
CA ARG A 379 45.54 -7.36 15.50
C ARG A 379 46.12 -6.06 16.08
N SER A 380 47.34 -5.67 15.74
CA SER A 380 47.90 -4.38 16.11
C SER A 380 47.27 -3.25 15.30
N VAL A 381 46.79 -3.54 14.10
CA VAL A 381 46.09 -2.62 13.21
C VAL A 381 44.62 -2.51 13.64
N LYS A 382 44.24 -1.39 14.25
CA LYS A 382 42.91 -1.13 14.81
C LYS A 382 42.31 0.15 14.23
N SER A 383 40.99 0.18 14.12
CA SER A 383 40.22 1.38 13.82
C SER A 383 39.13 1.53 14.86
N ASN A 384 39.10 2.68 15.51
CA ASN A 384 38.07 2.99 16.50
C ASN A 384 37.36 4.27 16.10
N GLU A 385 36.03 4.25 16.24
CA GLU A 385 35.18 5.39 15.95
C GLU A 385 34.17 5.56 17.08
N PHE A 386 33.97 6.81 17.52
CA PHE A 386 32.99 7.19 18.53
C PHE A 386 32.20 8.39 18.00
N GLY A 387 30.89 8.25 17.98
CA GLY A 387 29.99 9.32 17.58
C GLY A 387 28.95 9.64 18.64
N VAL A 388 28.68 10.92 18.82
CA VAL A 388 27.57 11.41 19.64
C VAL A 388 26.75 12.36 18.78
N SER A 389 25.44 12.20 18.81
CA SER A 389 24.52 13.11 18.12
C SER A 389 23.37 13.51 19.02
N ALA A 390 22.91 14.75 18.87
CA ALA A 390 21.73 15.29 19.52
C ALA A 390 20.90 16.02 18.47
N GLY A 391 19.62 15.68 18.39
CA GLY A 391 18.65 16.30 17.49
C GLY A 391 17.42 16.76 18.25
N LEU A 392 16.97 17.99 17.99
CA LEU A 392 15.74 18.54 18.52
C LEU A 392 14.85 18.96 17.35
N SER A 393 13.65 18.38 17.24
CA SER A 393 12.67 18.67 16.21
C SER A 393 11.46 19.37 16.83
N PHE A 394 11.05 20.49 16.25
CA PHE A 394 9.86 21.25 16.62
C PHE A 394 8.75 20.92 15.59
N PRO A 395 7.48 20.72 16.01
CA PRO A 395 6.38 20.37 15.11
C PRO A 395 5.93 21.54 14.23
N GLU A 396 6.53 22.70 14.37
CA GLU A 396 6.22 23.94 13.66
C GLU A 396 7.49 24.63 13.15
N PHE A 397 7.33 25.54 12.21
CA PHE A 397 8.43 26.37 11.73
C PHE A 397 8.68 27.50 12.72
N LEU A 398 9.87 27.54 13.32
CA LEU A 398 10.24 28.61 14.26
C LEU A 398 10.42 29.93 13.52
N GLY A 399 9.71 30.96 13.95
CA GLY A 399 9.80 32.30 13.37
C GLY A 399 8.67 32.72 12.43
N LEU A 400 7.79 31.78 12.02
CA LEU A 400 6.60 32.09 11.22
C LEU A 400 5.35 31.48 11.87
N PRO A 401 4.20 32.18 11.87
CA PRO A 401 2.97 31.65 12.41
C PRO A 401 2.41 30.53 11.50
N ASN A 402 1.85 29.49 12.11
CA ASN A 402 1.28 28.33 11.40
C ASN A 402 0.13 28.70 10.46
N SER A 403 -0.55 29.83 10.68
CA SER A 403 -1.65 30.32 9.83
C SER A 403 -1.25 30.62 8.38
N ILE A 404 0.06 30.79 8.12
CA ILE A 404 0.59 30.98 6.76
C ILE A 404 0.54 29.65 5.96
N PHE A 405 0.64 28.52 6.65
CA PHE A 405 0.68 27.19 6.03
C PHE A 405 -0.73 26.60 5.97
N LYS A 406 -1.42 26.79 4.85
CA LYS A 406 -2.82 26.33 4.66
C LYS A 406 -2.96 24.85 4.27
N GLY A 407 -1.88 24.18 3.85
CA GLY A 407 -1.92 22.80 3.39
C GLY A 407 -1.91 21.74 4.50
N PRO A 408 -2.01 20.46 4.15
CA PRO A 408 -2.00 19.34 5.10
C PRO A 408 -0.64 19.13 5.79
N SER A 409 0.42 19.73 5.27
CA SER A 409 1.77 19.65 5.81
C SER A 409 2.14 20.97 6.48
N VAL A 410 2.61 20.88 7.73
CA VAL A 410 3.22 22.01 8.44
C VAL A 410 4.73 21.80 8.42
N PRO A 411 5.52 22.80 7.99
CA PRO A 411 6.98 22.71 8.04
C PRO A 411 7.47 22.54 9.45
N ARG A 412 8.55 21.78 9.63
CA ARG A 412 9.20 21.53 10.91
C ARG A 412 10.52 22.24 10.97
N THR A 413 10.95 22.58 12.18
CA THR A 413 12.31 23.03 12.43
C THR A 413 13.09 21.91 13.10
N GLU A 414 14.23 21.54 12.54
CA GLU A 414 15.12 20.53 13.12
C GLU A 414 16.49 21.16 13.36
N ILE A 415 16.98 21.00 14.58
CA ILE A 415 18.31 21.44 15.00
C ILE A 415 19.08 20.18 15.37
N ASN A 416 20.15 19.91 14.64
CA ASN A 416 20.99 18.75 14.85
C ASN A 416 22.42 19.17 15.12
N ALA A 417 23.05 18.51 16.10
CA ALA A 417 24.46 18.63 16.39
C ALA A 417 25.07 17.23 16.51
N SER A 418 26.23 17.04 15.95
CA SER A 418 26.92 15.76 16.05
C SER A 418 28.42 15.97 16.19
N TYR A 419 29.07 15.07 16.93
CA TYR A 419 30.51 14.98 17.02
C TYR A 419 30.93 13.54 16.73
N ASN A 420 31.91 13.37 15.86
CA ASN A 420 32.46 12.08 15.53
C ASN A 420 33.98 12.12 15.63
N TYR A 421 34.53 11.21 16.43
CA TYR A 421 35.97 10.93 16.56
C TYR A 421 36.29 9.62 15.86
N GLN A 422 37.20 9.65 14.91
CA GLN A 422 37.68 8.46 14.18
C GLN A 422 39.20 8.37 14.27
N ASN A 423 39.68 7.24 14.76
CA ASN A 423 41.10 6.90 14.78
C ASN A 423 41.34 5.63 13.93
N ARG A 424 42.02 5.80 12.83
CA ARG A 424 42.47 4.72 11.91
C ARG A 424 43.96 4.64 11.88
N PRO A 425 44.55 3.52 11.39
CA PRO A 425 46.02 3.39 11.28
C PRO A 425 46.67 4.53 10.48
N GLU A 426 45.95 5.06 9.49
CA GLU A 426 46.46 6.07 8.56
C GLU A 426 46.22 7.50 9.04
N TYR A 427 45.21 7.74 9.89
CA TYR A 427 44.85 9.10 10.34
C TYR A 427 43.95 9.10 11.58
N THR A 428 43.97 10.24 12.27
CA THR A 428 42.96 10.59 13.28
C THR A 428 42.14 11.76 12.78
N ARG A 429 40.81 11.68 12.89
CA ARG A 429 39.86 12.69 12.41
C ARG A 429 38.83 13.04 13.47
N ASN A 430 38.60 14.34 13.63
CA ASN A 430 37.49 14.91 14.41
C ASN A 430 36.55 15.62 13.45
N MET A 431 35.24 15.38 13.59
CA MET A 431 34.19 16.00 12.78
C MET A 431 33.11 16.56 13.71
N ILE A 432 32.71 17.78 13.47
CA ILE A 432 31.61 18.45 14.18
C ILE A 432 30.52 18.78 13.15
#